data_4f3139871211c6ca8c9c1a479c11fbf1
#
_entry.id   4f3139871211c6ca8c9c1a479c11fbf1
#
_cell.length_a   1.000
_cell.length_b   1.000
_cell.length_c   1.000
_cell.angle_alpha   90.00
_cell.angle_beta   90.00
_cell.angle_gamma   90.00
#
_symmetry.space_group_name_H-M   'P 1'
#
loop_
_entity.id
_entity.type
_entity.pdbx_description
1 polymer ?
#
loop_
_entity_poly.entity_id
_entity_poly.type
_entity_poly.pdbx_seq_one_letter_code
_entity_poly.pdbx_strand_id
1 'polypeptide(L)'
;MVSPDVFRKHYKKRSSGFNEWDQLKHCQDYLLFLKNIGEYLSIDEVCLSKGELYTFITNKAGRGKKGTIVACIKGTKSEDIINVLKKIPLSSRRKVKEITLDMANNMVSAAKAAFPMAILTTDRFHVVRLAQNAMQAIRINLGWEERKAENLKIADAKQKKEKYHPEILENGDSPRQLMTRSRYVFAKKESQWTENQKERAKIAFERHPELKIAYNHTIKLRACYEKKDKIEAMI
;
A
#
# COMPACT_ATOMS: atom_id res chain seq x y z
N MET A 1 -20.87 -32.19 -26.98
CA MET A 1 -20.32 -30.94 -26.40
C MET A 1 -18.99 -31.25 -25.76
N VAL A 2 -17.90 -30.57 -26.08
CA VAL A 2 -16.56 -30.84 -25.51
C VAL A 2 -16.49 -30.21 -24.12
N SER A 3 -16.03 -30.94 -23.11
CA SER A 3 -15.86 -30.41 -21.75
C SER A 3 -14.86 -29.23 -21.75
N PRO A 4 -15.12 -28.17 -20.94
CA PRO A 4 -14.19 -27.02 -20.83
C PRO A 4 -12.76 -27.41 -20.47
N ASP A 5 -12.59 -28.44 -19.64
CA ASP A 5 -11.28 -28.95 -19.24
C ASP A 5 -10.55 -29.65 -20.39
N VAL A 6 -11.26 -30.41 -21.21
CA VAL A 6 -10.69 -31.03 -22.41
C VAL A 6 -10.29 -29.98 -23.42
N PHE A 7 -11.13 -28.95 -23.62
CA PHE A 7 -10.82 -27.83 -24.49
C PHE A 7 -9.59 -27.07 -24.01
N ARG A 8 -9.52 -26.73 -22.71
CA ARG A 8 -8.37 -26.05 -22.09
C ARG A 8 -7.06 -26.86 -22.26
N LYS A 9 -7.12 -28.17 -22.02
CA LYS A 9 -5.95 -29.05 -22.20
C LYS A 9 -5.50 -29.09 -23.67
N HIS A 10 -6.45 -29.19 -24.59
CA HIS A 10 -6.15 -29.20 -26.02
C HIS A 10 -5.56 -27.87 -26.50
N TYR A 11 -6.18 -26.74 -26.09
CA TYR A 11 -5.69 -25.40 -26.39
C TYR A 11 -4.25 -25.20 -25.87
N LYS A 12 -4.00 -25.55 -24.60
CA LYS A 12 -2.67 -25.44 -23.98
C LYS A 12 -1.62 -26.28 -24.72
N LYS A 13 -1.96 -27.50 -25.11
CA LYS A 13 -1.01 -28.42 -25.75
C LYS A 13 -0.75 -28.16 -27.25
N ARG A 14 -1.72 -27.62 -27.97
CA ARG A 14 -1.64 -27.60 -29.46
C ARG A 14 -1.81 -26.21 -30.05
N SER A 15 -2.63 -25.33 -29.46
CA SER A 15 -3.02 -24.09 -30.12
C SER A 15 -2.40 -22.84 -29.51
N SER A 16 -1.89 -22.93 -28.28
CA SER A 16 -1.39 -21.74 -27.54
C SER A 16 0.10 -21.46 -27.71
N GLY A 17 0.86 -22.38 -28.38
CA GLY A 17 2.32 -22.31 -28.39
C GLY A 17 3.00 -22.50 -27.03
N PHE A 18 2.24 -22.93 -25.99
CA PHE A 18 2.75 -23.03 -24.61
C PHE A 18 3.92 -24.01 -24.48
N ASN A 19 3.90 -25.11 -25.25
CA ASN A 19 4.96 -26.12 -25.18
C ASN A 19 6.28 -25.64 -25.83
N GLU A 20 6.19 -24.65 -26.72
CA GLU A 20 7.35 -24.09 -27.46
C GLU A 20 7.84 -22.79 -26.77
N TRP A 21 7.19 -22.40 -25.67
CA TRP A 21 7.54 -21.17 -24.96
C TRP A 21 8.91 -21.30 -24.28
N ASP A 22 9.80 -20.38 -24.60
CA ASP A 22 11.19 -20.35 -24.16
C ASP A 22 11.36 -20.34 -22.63
N GLN A 23 10.37 -19.77 -21.91
CA GLN A 23 10.39 -19.68 -20.45
C GLN A 23 9.67 -20.86 -19.75
N LEU A 24 9.14 -21.83 -20.48
CA LEU A 24 8.36 -22.94 -19.94
C LEU A 24 9.07 -23.67 -18.78
N LYS A 25 10.39 -23.86 -18.88
CA LYS A 25 11.21 -24.60 -17.92
C LYS A 25 11.25 -23.97 -16.52
N HIS A 26 11.05 -22.66 -16.42
CA HIS A 26 11.15 -21.90 -15.17
C HIS A 26 9.94 -21.01 -14.89
N CYS A 27 8.87 -21.13 -15.68
CA CYS A 27 7.70 -20.25 -15.57
C CYS A 27 6.93 -20.39 -14.25
N GLN A 28 7.16 -21.45 -13.49
CA GLN A 28 6.57 -21.62 -12.14
C GLN A 28 7.31 -20.81 -11.07
N ASP A 29 8.60 -20.52 -11.31
CA ASP A 29 9.45 -19.81 -10.36
C ASP A 29 9.63 -18.36 -10.75
N TYR A 30 9.85 -18.09 -12.04
CA TYR A 30 9.99 -16.72 -12.53
C TYR A 30 9.70 -16.59 -14.03
N LEU A 31 9.38 -15.36 -14.44
CA LEU A 31 9.33 -14.90 -15.82
C LEU A 31 10.31 -13.74 -15.99
N LEU A 32 11.02 -13.69 -17.13
CA LEU A 32 12.01 -12.65 -17.42
C LEU A 32 11.89 -12.17 -18.85
N PHE A 33 11.64 -10.87 -19.05
CA PHE A 33 11.44 -10.24 -20.34
C PHE A 33 12.54 -9.19 -20.60
N LEU A 34 13.70 -9.63 -21.06
CA LEU A 34 14.91 -8.80 -21.25
C LEU A 34 14.68 -7.57 -22.14
N LYS A 35 13.81 -7.68 -23.15
CA LYS A 35 13.49 -6.59 -24.08
C LYS A 35 12.69 -5.45 -23.45
N ASN A 36 12.09 -5.69 -22.28
CA ASN A 36 11.23 -4.72 -21.62
C ASN A 36 11.99 -3.82 -20.62
N ILE A 37 13.28 -4.09 -20.38
CA ILE A 37 14.07 -3.29 -19.45
C ILE A 37 14.20 -1.85 -19.97
N GLY A 38 14.05 -0.87 -19.08
CA GLY A 38 14.19 0.55 -19.36
C GLY A 38 15.03 1.25 -18.33
N GLU A 39 15.14 2.56 -18.45
CA GLU A 39 15.93 3.40 -17.53
C GLU A 39 15.28 3.60 -16.16
N TYR A 40 13.95 3.52 -16.11
CA TYR A 40 13.14 3.79 -14.92
C TYR A 40 12.29 2.56 -14.59
N LEU A 41 12.61 1.90 -13.50
CA LEU A 41 11.91 0.68 -13.08
C LEU A 41 11.11 0.92 -11.79
N SER A 42 10.20 -0.01 -11.53
CA SER A 42 9.53 -0.15 -10.23
C SER A 42 9.62 -1.59 -9.78
N ILE A 43 9.85 -1.81 -8.49
CA ILE A 43 9.80 -3.12 -7.83
C ILE A 43 8.68 -3.08 -6.79
N ASP A 44 7.77 -4.05 -6.86
CA ASP A 44 6.63 -4.15 -5.95
C ASP A 44 6.28 -5.61 -5.65
N GLU A 45 5.65 -5.84 -4.51
CA GLU A 45 5.13 -7.15 -4.12
C GLU A 45 3.63 -7.24 -4.40
N VAL A 46 3.23 -8.35 -5.00
CA VAL A 46 1.82 -8.62 -5.29
C VAL A 46 1.43 -9.96 -4.68
N CYS A 47 0.39 -9.94 -3.86
CA CYS A 47 -0.25 -11.14 -3.38
C CYS A 47 -1.31 -11.58 -4.41
N LEU A 48 -1.10 -12.71 -5.03
CA LEU A 48 -2.06 -13.32 -5.94
C LEU A 48 -3.01 -14.27 -5.18
N SER A 49 -3.75 -15.10 -5.92
CA SER A 49 -4.69 -16.05 -5.31
C SER A 49 -3.99 -17.00 -4.34
N LYS A 50 -4.71 -17.42 -3.28
CA LYS A 50 -4.24 -18.39 -2.26
C LYS A 50 -3.06 -17.91 -1.40
N GLY A 51 -2.80 -16.61 -1.33
CA GLY A 51 -1.72 -16.04 -0.50
C GLY A 51 -0.33 -16.18 -1.10
N GLU A 52 -0.20 -16.59 -2.35
CA GLU A 52 1.10 -16.62 -3.04
C GLU A 52 1.62 -15.21 -3.30
N LEU A 53 2.83 -14.94 -2.84
CA LEU A 53 3.52 -13.65 -3.03
C LEU A 53 4.43 -13.73 -4.26
N TYR A 54 4.43 -12.66 -5.02
CA TYR A 54 5.29 -12.48 -6.19
C TYR A 54 5.92 -11.10 -6.16
N THR A 55 7.19 -11.04 -6.59
CA THR A 55 7.88 -9.77 -6.84
C THR A 55 7.79 -9.43 -8.32
N PHE A 56 7.26 -8.25 -8.62
CA PHE A 56 7.17 -7.72 -9.97
C PHE A 56 8.19 -6.61 -10.18
N ILE A 57 8.93 -6.71 -11.28
CA ILE A 57 9.78 -5.63 -11.77
C ILE A 57 9.14 -5.10 -13.05
N THR A 58 8.83 -3.81 -13.06
CA THR A 58 8.14 -3.17 -14.18
C THR A 58 8.92 -1.97 -14.72
N ASN A 59 8.81 -1.75 -16.02
CA ASN A 59 9.31 -0.55 -16.68
C ASN A 59 8.25 0.55 -16.66
N LYS A 60 8.54 1.65 -15.98
CA LYS A 60 7.61 2.79 -15.84
C LYS A 60 7.19 3.39 -17.19
N ALA A 61 8.07 3.36 -18.19
CA ALA A 61 7.76 3.85 -19.54
C ALA A 61 6.64 3.06 -20.22
N GLY A 62 6.45 1.79 -19.84
CA GLY A 62 5.40 0.93 -20.38
C GLY A 62 3.98 1.31 -19.95
N ARG A 63 3.83 2.05 -18.85
CA ARG A 63 2.54 2.56 -18.34
C ARG A 63 1.41 1.51 -18.27
N GLY A 64 1.74 0.29 -17.84
CA GLY A 64 0.79 -0.82 -17.75
C GLY A 64 0.41 -1.49 -19.08
N LYS A 65 0.98 -1.08 -20.19
CA LYS A 65 0.75 -1.67 -21.51
C LYS A 65 1.62 -2.92 -21.74
N LYS A 66 1.43 -3.59 -22.88
CA LYS A 66 2.29 -4.68 -23.33
C LYS A 66 3.76 -4.23 -23.30
N GLY A 67 4.65 -5.05 -22.71
CA GLY A 67 6.06 -4.70 -22.56
C GLY A 67 6.40 -3.99 -21.24
N THR A 68 5.45 -3.78 -20.33
CA THR A 68 5.71 -3.18 -19.01
C THR A 68 6.46 -4.12 -18.08
N ILE A 69 6.11 -5.41 -18.03
CA ILE A 69 6.71 -6.38 -17.11
C ILE A 69 8.11 -6.72 -17.56
N VAL A 70 9.11 -6.50 -16.73
CA VAL A 70 10.51 -6.89 -16.92
C VAL A 70 10.77 -8.25 -16.28
N ALA A 71 10.28 -8.48 -15.08
CA ALA A 71 10.34 -9.76 -14.41
C ALA A 71 9.13 -9.96 -13.49
N CYS A 72 8.74 -11.22 -13.33
CA CYS A 72 7.81 -11.69 -12.29
C CYS A 72 8.49 -12.86 -11.60
N ILE A 73 8.68 -12.79 -10.28
CA ILE A 73 9.46 -13.75 -9.51
C ILE A 73 8.60 -14.25 -8.35
N LYS A 74 8.49 -15.56 -8.19
CA LYS A 74 7.77 -16.17 -7.08
C LYS A 74 8.52 -15.92 -5.77
N GLY A 75 7.80 -15.42 -4.77
CA GLY A 75 8.37 -15.08 -3.47
C GLY A 75 8.96 -13.67 -3.40
N THR A 76 9.52 -13.35 -2.24
CA THR A 76 10.01 -12.01 -1.87
C THR A 76 11.41 -12.04 -1.25
N LYS A 77 12.08 -13.21 -1.28
CA LYS A 77 13.44 -13.33 -0.76
C LYS A 77 14.43 -12.60 -1.66
N SER A 78 15.27 -11.76 -1.06
CA SER A 78 16.25 -10.96 -1.81
C SER A 78 17.19 -11.81 -2.66
N GLU A 79 17.63 -12.98 -2.16
CA GLU A 79 18.53 -13.89 -2.88
C GLU A 79 17.91 -14.41 -4.18
N ASP A 80 16.65 -14.85 -4.12
CA ASP A 80 15.92 -15.36 -5.30
C ASP A 80 15.75 -14.26 -6.34
N ILE A 81 15.38 -13.05 -5.88
CA ILE A 81 15.22 -11.87 -6.74
C ILE A 81 16.58 -11.52 -7.40
N ILE A 82 17.66 -11.47 -6.62
CA ILE A 82 19.01 -11.17 -7.13
C ILE A 82 19.44 -12.19 -8.18
N ASN A 83 19.22 -13.49 -7.92
CA ASN A 83 19.61 -14.57 -8.82
C ASN A 83 18.87 -14.47 -10.17
N VAL A 84 17.61 -14.12 -10.18
CA VAL A 84 16.85 -13.91 -11.42
C VAL A 84 17.30 -12.64 -12.13
N LEU A 85 17.41 -11.52 -11.41
CA LEU A 85 17.79 -10.24 -12.01
C LEU A 85 19.23 -10.24 -12.55
N LYS A 86 20.15 -11.01 -11.97
CA LYS A 86 21.51 -11.18 -12.50
C LYS A 86 21.56 -11.92 -13.84
N LYS A 87 20.49 -12.61 -14.26
CA LYS A 87 20.38 -13.18 -15.61
C LYS A 87 20.22 -12.08 -16.68
N ILE A 88 19.83 -10.87 -16.30
CA ILE A 88 19.85 -9.70 -17.18
C ILE A 88 21.31 -9.29 -17.40
N PRO A 89 21.76 -9.09 -18.66
CA PRO A 89 23.13 -8.67 -18.93
C PRO A 89 23.52 -7.41 -18.15
N LEU A 90 24.75 -7.38 -17.61
CA LEU A 90 25.21 -6.26 -16.80
C LEU A 90 25.16 -4.91 -17.55
N SER A 91 25.42 -4.93 -18.86
CA SER A 91 25.31 -3.76 -19.73
C SER A 91 23.90 -3.15 -19.74
N SER A 92 22.86 -3.99 -19.68
CA SER A 92 21.46 -3.54 -19.59
C SER A 92 21.13 -3.05 -18.17
N ARG A 93 21.60 -3.76 -17.13
CA ARG A 93 21.38 -3.37 -15.73
C ARG A 93 22.04 -2.03 -15.37
N ARG A 94 23.20 -1.71 -15.95
CA ARG A 94 23.89 -0.42 -15.78
C ARG A 94 23.18 0.77 -16.44
N LYS A 95 22.27 0.54 -17.38
CA LYS A 95 21.46 1.59 -18.02
C LYS A 95 20.28 2.05 -17.14
N VAL A 96 19.95 1.29 -16.11
CA VAL A 96 18.88 1.64 -15.18
C VAL A 96 19.34 2.82 -14.32
N LYS A 97 18.62 3.91 -14.41
CA LYS A 97 18.91 5.19 -13.72
C LYS A 97 18.22 5.27 -12.38
N GLU A 98 16.98 4.81 -12.30
CA GLU A 98 16.16 4.91 -11.09
C GLU A 98 15.28 3.68 -10.90
N ILE A 99 15.13 3.26 -9.65
CA ILE A 99 14.20 2.21 -9.24
C ILE A 99 13.33 2.74 -8.11
N THR A 100 12.03 2.78 -8.37
CA THR A 100 11.03 3.04 -7.32
C THR A 100 10.66 1.73 -6.65
N LEU A 101 10.68 1.71 -5.32
CA LEU A 101 10.35 0.54 -4.52
C LEU A 101 9.71 0.97 -3.19
N ASP A 102 9.12 0.02 -2.48
CA ASP A 102 8.69 0.24 -1.10
C ASP A 102 9.88 0.34 -0.13
N MET A 103 9.60 0.46 1.16
CA MET A 103 10.62 0.58 2.21
C MET A 103 11.12 -0.79 2.72
N ALA A 104 10.74 -1.91 2.07
CA ALA A 104 11.13 -3.24 2.51
C ALA A 104 12.62 -3.50 2.25
N ASN A 105 13.36 -3.89 3.29
CA ASN A 105 14.81 -4.09 3.23
C ASN A 105 15.25 -5.17 2.22
N ASN A 106 14.45 -6.21 2.02
CA ASN A 106 14.69 -7.26 1.03
C ASN A 106 14.70 -6.70 -0.40
N MET A 107 13.76 -5.80 -0.73
CA MET A 107 13.68 -5.14 -2.04
C MET A 107 14.83 -4.15 -2.26
N VAL A 108 15.17 -3.37 -1.23
CA VAL A 108 16.33 -2.46 -1.26
C VAL A 108 17.62 -3.23 -1.51
N SER A 109 17.82 -4.36 -0.80
CA SER A 109 19.01 -5.21 -0.96
C SER A 109 19.07 -5.82 -2.35
N ALA A 110 17.95 -6.33 -2.87
CA ALA A 110 17.87 -6.90 -4.21
C ALA A 110 18.16 -5.86 -5.30
N ALA A 111 17.56 -4.66 -5.19
CA ALA A 111 17.77 -3.58 -6.14
C ALA A 111 19.23 -3.11 -6.19
N LYS A 112 19.87 -2.89 -5.03
CA LYS A 112 21.30 -2.51 -4.94
C LYS A 112 22.22 -3.54 -5.56
N ALA A 113 21.98 -4.83 -5.27
CA ALA A 113 22.81 -5.91 -5.78
C ALA A 113 22.65 -6.15 -7.29
N ALA A 114 21.44 -5.93 -7.81
CA ALA A 114 21.14 -6.18 -9.22
C ALA A 114 21.47 -4.97 -10.12
N PHE A 115 21.24 -3.74 -9.66
CA PHE A 115 21.33 -2.51 -10.46
C PHE A 115 22.30 -1.51 -9.83
N PRO A 116 23.61 -1.68 -10.02
CA PRO A 116 24.64 -0.96 -9.26
C PRO A 116 24.70 0.56 -9.53
N MET A 117 24.11 1.03 -10.63
CA MET A 117 24.12 2.44 -11.04
C MET A 117 22.79 3.15 -10.76
N ALA A 118 21.76 2.41 -10.31
CA ALA A 118 20.44 2.97 -10.13
C ALA A 118 20.29 3.75 -8.81
N ILE A 119 19.67 4.90 -8.88
CA ILE A 119 19.19 5.63 -7.69
C ILE A 119 17.93 4.93 -7.20
N LEU A 120 17.87 4.65 -5.89
CA LEU A 120 16.69 4.06 -5.27
C LEU A 120 15.78 5.16 -4.74
N THR A 121 14.53 5.15 -5.17
CA THR A 121 13.51 6.12 -4.75
C THR A 121 12.38 5.38 -4.04
N THR A 122 12.03 5.83 -2.85
CA THR A 122 10.90 5.25 -2.10
C THR A 122 9.57 5.63 -2.77
N ASP A 123 8.67 4.66 -2.93
CA ASP A 123 7.35 4.93 -3.48
C ASP A 123 6.52 5.77 -2.49
N ARG A 124 6.08 6.93 -2.95
CA ARG A 124 5.28 7.86 -2.16
C ARG A 124 3.98 7.23 -1.65
N PHE A 125 3.39 6.28 -2.40
CA PHE A 125 2.16 5.61 -1.99
C PHE A 125 2.35 4.90 -0.65
N HIS A 126 3.46 4.17 -0.49
CA HIS A 126 3.78 3.46 0.74
C HIS A 126 4.06 4.42 1.90
N VAL A 127 4.76 5.54 1.65
CA VAL A 127 5.02 6.57 2.67
C VAL A 127 3.72 7.20 3.16
N VAL A 128 2.85 7.64 2.22
CA VAL A 128 1.56 8.25 2.56
C VAL A 128 0.65 7.25 3.28
N ARG A 129 0.62 6.00 2.83
CA ARG A 129 -0.15 4.92 3.47
C ARG A 129 0.33 4.66 4.90
N LEU A 130 1.65 4.67 5.14
CA LEU A 130 2.22 4.50 6.48
C LEU A 130 1.76 5.62 7.42
N ALA A 131 1.84 6.87 6.98
CA ALA A 131 1.36 8.01 7.76
C ALA A 131 -0.15 7.95 8.04
N GLN A 132 -0.96 7.55 7.04
CA GLN A 132 -2.39 7.35 7.24
C GLN A 132 -2.70 6.22 8.23
N ASN A 133 -1.95 5.12 8.17
CA ASN A 133 -2.10 4.01 9.11
C ASN A 133 -1.74 4.43 10.54
N ALA A 134 -0.65 5.20 10.70
CA ALA A 134 -0.26 5.74 12.01
C ALA A 134 -1.35 6.66 12.60
N MET A 135 -1.90 7.56 11.78
CA MET A 135 -3.01 8.42 12.20
C MET A 135 -4.26 7.60 12.55
N GLN A 136 -4.59 6.55 11.77
CA GLN A 136 -5.70 5.66 12.09
C GLN A 136 -5.45 4.85 13.39
N ALA A 137 -4.22 4.48 13.68
CA ALA A 137 -3.87 3.83 14.96
C ALA A 137 -4.15 4.74 16.15
N ILE A 138 -3.79 6.03 16.07
CA ILE A 138 -4.13 7.03 17.09
C ILE A 138 -5.64 7.10 17.27
N ARG A 139 -6.43 7.25 16.21
CA ARG A 139 -7.89 7.28 16.26
C ARG A 139 -8.48 6.03 16.92
N ILE A 140 -7.94 4.85 16.59
CA ILE A 140 -8.39 3.58 17.15
C ILE A 140 -8.11 3.52 18.66
N ASN A 141 -6.91 3.92 19.08
CA ASN A 141 -6.53 3.96 20.51
C ASN A 141 -7.44 4.88 21.30
N LEU A 142 -7.69 6.10 20.80
CA LEU A 142 -8.64 7.02 21.41
C LEU A 142 -10.05 6.43 21.49
N GLY A 143 -10.51 5.73 20.45
CA GLY A 143 -11.77 5.01 20.49
C GLY A 143 -11.83 3.90 21.54
N TRP A 144 -10.72 3.24 21.84
CA TRP A 144 -10.62 2.27 22.93
C TRP A 144 -10.63 2.93 24.30
N GLU A 145 -10.01 4.11 24.45
CA GLU A 145 -10.03 4.90 25.68
C GLU A 145 -11.45 5.37 26.00
N GLU A 146 -12.17 5.93 25.01
CA GLU A 146 -13.58 6.31 25.18
C GLU A 146 -14.46 5.12 25.56
N ARG A 147 -14.22 3.96 24.95
CA ARG A 147 -14.93 2.72 25.31
C ARG A 147 -14.66 2.28 26.74
N LYS A 148 -13.40 2.36 27.18
CA LYS A 148 -13.03 2.04 28.57
C LYS A 148 -13.71 2.98 29.54
N ALA A 149 -13.69 4.29 29.26
CA ALA A 149 -14.34 5.30 30.07
C ALA A 149 -15.87 5.08 30.17
N GLU A 150 -16.51 4.75 29.04
CA GLU A 150 -17.94 4.41 29.00
C GLU A 150 -18.24 3.16 29.85
N ASN A 151 -17.44 2.10 29.72
CA ASN A 151 -17.62 0.87 30.49
C ASN A 151 -17.48 1.08 31.99
N LEU A 152 -16.58 1.97 32.44
CA LEU A 152 -16.43 2.34 33.84
C LEU A 152 -17.69 3.08 34.38
N LYS A 153 -18.22 4.03 33.59
CA LYS A 153 -19.46 4.73 33.93
C LYS A 153 -20.67 3.77 34.04
N ILE A 154 -20.74 2.79 33.13
CA ILE A 154 -21.77 1.73 33.16
C ILE A 154 -21.63 0.88 34.39
N ALA A 155 -20.42 0.46 34.78
CA ALA A 155 -20.18 -0.36 35.95
C ALA A 155 -20.54 0.41 37.26
N ASP A 156 -20.18 1.70 37.35
CA ASP A 156 -20.51 2.56 38.47
C ASP A 156 -22.04 2.74 38.62
N ALA A 157 -22.74 3.03 37.53
CA ALA A 157 -24.21 3.15 37.55
C ALA A 157 -24.86 1.83 38.00
N LYS A 158 -24.36 0.68 37.54
CA LYS A 158 -24.83 -0.65 37.95
C LYS A 158 -24.63 -0.88 39.47
N GLN A 159 -23.47 -0.48 39.99
CA GLN A 159 -23.18 -0.60 41.42
C GLN A 159 -24.13 0.27 42.25
N LYS A 160 -24.47 1.47 41.76
CA LYS A 160 -25.43 2.42 42.39
C LYS A 160 -26.89 2.05 42.15
N LYS A 161 -27.15 0.98 41.40
CA LYS A 161 -28.50 0.57 40.93
C LYS A 161 -29.23 1.66 40.13
N GLU A 162 -28.47 2.48 39.42
CA GLU A 162 -28.97 3.57 38.58
C GLU A 162 -28.98 3.15 37.10
N LYS A 163 -29.86 3.79 36.30
CA LYS A 163 -29.86 3.58 34.84
C LYS A 163 -28.74 4.41 34.23
N TYR A 164 -27.84 3.76 33.51
CA TYR A 164 -26.81 4.45 32.75
C TYR A 164 -27.43 5.26 31.60
N HIS A 165 -27.02 6.53 31.48
CA HIS A 165 -27.34 7.39 30.36
C HIS A 165 -26.04 7.74 29.62
N PRO A 166 -25.90 7.40 28.33
CA PRO A 166 -24.72 7.74 27.55
C PRO A 166 -24.59 9.26 27.39
N GLU A 167 -23.35 9.74 27.37
CA GLU A 167 -23.02 11.10 26.97
C GLU A 167 -23.37 11.25 25.48
N ILE A 168 -24.13 12.27 25.11
CA ILE A 168 -24.49 12.59 23.72
C ILE A 168 -23.83 13.92 23.36
N LEU A 169 -23.03 13.92 22.30
CA LEU A 169 -22.34 15.08 21.76
C LEU A 169 -23.29 15.93 20.91
N GLU A 170 -22.88 17.15 20.56
CA GLU A 170 -23.67 18.11 19.77
C GLU A 170 -24.22 17.52 18.46
N ASN A 171 -23.45 16.65 17.82
CA ASN A 171 -23.83 15.97 16.57
C ASN A 171 -24.67 14.69 16.76
N GLY A 172 -25.12 14.41 17.98
CA GLY A 172 -25.91 13.23 18.32
C GLY A 172 -25.13 11.91 18.46
N ASP A 173 -23.80 11.90 18.28
CA ASP A 173 -22.97 10.72 18.51
C ASP A 173 -22.61 10.61 20.00
N SER A 174 -22.44 9.39 20.52
CA SER A 174 -21.65 9.21 21.74
C SER A 174 -20.14 9.34 21.44
N PRO A 175 -19.29 9.63 22.45
CA PRO A 175 -17.83 9.71 22.23
C PRO A 175 -17.24 8.50 21.51
N ARG A 176 -17.70 7.31 21.87
CA ARG A 176 -17.33 6.06 21.20
C ARG A 176 -17.80 6.00 19.75
N GLN A 177 -19.05 6.44 19.46
CA GLN A 177 -19.59 6.49 18.11
C GLN A 177 -18.85 7.51 17.25
N LEU A 178 -18.47 8.66 17.82
CA LEU A 178 -17.68 9.69 17.15
C LEU A 178 -16.39 9.09 16.59
N MET A 179 -15.59 8.39 17.40
CA MET A 179 -14.35 7.77 16.95
C MET A 179 -14.57 6.69 15.90
N THR A 180 -15.60 5.87 16.04
CA THR A 180 -15.91 4.79 15.08
C THR A 180 -16.34 5.35 13.73
N ARG A 181 -17.23 6.33 13.72
CA ARG A 181 -17.83 6.94 12.52
C ARG A 181 -16.86 7.89 11.79
N SER A 182 -15.80 8.33 12.47
CA SER A 182 -14.76 9.21 11.90
C SER A 182 -13.69 8.48 11.07
N ARG A 183 -13.76 7.15 10.88
CA ARG A 183 -12.75 6.37 10.16
C ARG A 183 -12.37 6.97 8.80
N TYR A 184 -13.36 7.36 8.00
CA TYR A 184 -13.15 7.88 6.66
C TYR A 184 -13.00 9.40 6.60
N VAL A 185 -13.33 10.11 7.69
CA VAL A 185 -13.18 11.57 7.78
C VAL A 185 -11.72 11.95 7.66
N PHE A 186 -10.88 11.32 8.47
CA PHE A 186 -9.44 11.64 8.54
C PHE A 186 -8.59 11.06 7.41
N ALA A 187 -9.18 10.25 6.53
CA ALA A 187 -8.52 9.82 5.29
C ALA A 187 -8.62 10.86 4.17
N LYS A 188 -9.49 11.86 4.30
CA LYS A 188 -9.76 12.90 3.29
C LYS A 188 -9.15 14.24 3.69
N LYS A 189 -8.95 15.12 2.69
CA LYS A 189 -8.68 16.54 2.93
C LYS A 189 -9.95 17.22 3.44
N GLU A 190 -9.80 18.26 4.24
CA GLU A 190 -10.93 19.04 4.78
C GLU A 190 -11.87 19.56 3.69
N SER A 191 -11.31 20.00 2.54
CA SER A 191 -12.09 20.45 1.38
C SER A 191 -13.02 19.38 0.76
N GLN A 192 -12.82 18.11 1.12
CA GLN A 192 -13.59 16.97 0.63
C GLN A 192 -14.61 16.46 1.67
N TRP A 193 -14.71 17.12 2.82
CA TRP A 193 -15.66 16.72 3.85
C TRP A 193 -17.07 17.21 3.56
N THR A 194 -18.03 16.35 3.83
CA THR A 194 -19.45 16.78 3.94
C THR A 194 -19.66 17.58 5.23
N GLU A 195 -20.77 18.31 5.34
CA GLU A 195 -21.05 19.09 6.57
C GLU A 195 -21.04 18.21 7.83
N ASN A 196 -21.66 17.03 7.79
CA ASN A 196 -21.62 16.08 8.92
C ASN A 196 -20.19 15.60 9.24
N GLN A 197 -19.30 15.53 8.23
CA GLN A 197 -17.90 15.15 8.45
C GLN A 197 -17.09 16.30 9.06
N LYS A 198 -17.37 17.53 8.68
CA LYS A 198 -16.75 18.73 9.27
C LYS A 198 -17.11 18.84 10.74
N GLU A 199 -18.41 18.69 11.07
CA GLU A 199 -18.89 18.72 12.44
C GLU A 199 -18.23 17.62 13.31
N ARG A 200 -18.21 16.37 12.80
CA ARG A 200 -17.49 15.27 13.48
C ARG A 200 -16.02 15.56 13.68
N ALA A 201 -15.35 16.10 12.68
CA ALA A 201 -13.92 16.43 12.76
C ALA A 201 -13.68 17.51 13.80
N LYS A 202 -14.52 18.57 13.84
CA LYS A 202 -14.45 19.64 14.82
C LYS A 202 -14.53 19.10 16.23
N ILE A 203 -15.58 18.35 16.55
CA ILE A 203 -15.79 17.76 17.88
C ILE A 203 -14.66 16.81 18.26
N ALA A 204 -14.22 15.97 17.30
CA ALA A 204 -13.12 15.03 17.54
C ALA A 204 -11.80 15.74 17.82
N PHE A 205 -11.50 16.84 17.15
CA PHE A 205 -10.26 17.61 17.35
C PHE A 205 -10.29 18.46 18.62
N GLU A 206 -11.46 18.95 19.02
CA GLU A 206 -11.62 19.65 20.30
C GLU A 206 -11.43 18.69 21.48
N ARG A 207 -11.98 17.48 21.37
CA ARG A 207 -11.88 16.46 22.39
C ARG A 207 -10.50 15.79 22.46
N HIS A 208 -9.84 15.64 21.32
CA HIS A 208 -8.56 14.93 21.15
C HIS A 208 -7.59 15.78 20.30
N PRO A 209 -6.91 16.77 20.90
CA PRO A 209 -5.99 17.64 20.17
C PRO A 209 -4.84 16.91 19.46
N GLU A 210 -4.36 15.79 20.02
CA GLU A 210 -3.35 14.93 19.43
C GLU A 210 -3.80 14.32 18.09
N LEU A 211 -5.08 14.04 17.92
CA LEU A 211 -5.64 13.57 16.65
C LEU A 211 -5.57 14.65 15.57
N LYS A 212 -5.82 15.92 15.94
CA LYS A 212 -5.68 17.07 15.05
C LYS A 212 -4.23 17.23 14.58
N ILE A 213 -3.27 17.09 15.50
CA ILE A 213 -1.83 17.16 15.19
C ILE A 213 -1.46 16.07 14.19
N ALA A 214 -1.85 14.82 14.46
CA ALA A 214 -1.58 13.68 13.56
C ALA A 214 -2.22 13.85 12.19
N TYR A 215 -3.47 14.33 12.14
CA TYR A 215 -4.15 14.65 10.89
C TYR A 215 -3.40 15.71 10.08
N ASN A 216 -3.03 16.81 10.73
CA ASN A 216 -2.32 17.90 10.07
C ASN A 216 -0.96 17.45 9.49
N HIS A 217 -0.20 16.62 10.23
CA HIS A 217 1.05 16.03 9.71
C HIS A 217 0.80 15.15 8.49
N THR A 218 -0.24 14.32 8.52
CA THR A 218 -0.60 13.46 7.37
C THR A 218 -0.97 14.30 6.14
N ILE A 219 -1.73 15.39 6.32
CA ILE A 219 -2.12 16.29 5.22
C ILE A 219 -0.92 17.06 4.69
N LYS A 220 -0.05 17.59 5.56
CA LYS A 220 1.20 18.25 5.17
C LYS A 220 2.10 17.33 4.35
N LEU A 221 2.32 16.10 4.81
CA LEU A 221 3.10 15.11 4.08
C LEU A 221 2.54 14.86 2.67
N ARG A 222 1.21 14.72 2.54
CA ARG A 222 0.57 14.55 1.23
C ARG A 222 0.77 15.78 0.34
N ALA A 223 0.69 16.98 0.91
CA ALA A 223 0.90 18.24 0.20
C ALA A 223 2.33 18.36 -0.33
N CYS A 224 3.35 17.91 0.43
CA CYS A 224 4.73 17.86 -0.05
C CYS A 224 4.87 17.06 -1.35
N TYR A 225 4.20 15.91 -1.44
CA TYR A 225 4.23 15.07 -2.64
C TYR A 225 3.40 15.61 -3.82
N GLU A 226 2.57 16.62 -3.62
CA GLU A 226 1.82 17.30 -4.68
C GLU A 226 2.61 18.46 -5.30
N LYS A 227 3.69 18.90 -4.64
CA LYS A 227 4.59 19.93 -5.17
C LYS A 227 5.34 19.40 -6.39
N LYS A 228 5.50 20.28 -7.40
CA LYS A 228 6.23 19.95 -8.62
C LYS A 228 7.74 20.15 -8.45
N ASP A 229 8.11 21.12 -7.64
CA ASP A 229 9.49 21.47 -7.35
C ASP A 229 9.94 20.80 -6.04
N LYS A 230 11.14 20.20 -6.08
CA LYS A 230 11.75 19.56 -4.92
C LYS A 230 12.11 20.57 -3.82
N ILE A 231 12.54 21.77 -4.20
CA ILE A 231 12.91 22.84 -3.25
C ILE A 231 11.66 23.34 -2.53
N GLU A 232 10.56 23.58 -3.26
CA GLU A 232 9.27 23.95 -2.66
C GLU A 232 8.70 22.86 -1.71
N ALA A 233 9.08 21.60 -1.91
CA ALA A 233 8.64 20.51 -1.05
C ALA A 233 9.46 20.38 0.24
N MET A 234 10.60 21.04 0.34
CA MET A 234 11.49 21.03 1.51
C MET A 234 11.23 22.18 2.49
N ILE A 235 10.44 23.19 2.08
CA ILE A 235 9.97 24.30 2.90
C ILE A 235 8.60 24.00 3.50
#